data_72c1cc701646a542a7fc1bb06f7609dd
#
_entry.id   72c1cc701646a542a7fc1bb06f7609dd
#
_cell.length_a   1.000
_cell.length_b   1.000
_cell.length_c   1.000
_cell.angle_alpha   90.00
_cell.angle_beta   90.00
_cell.angle_gamma   90.00
#
_symmetry.space_group_name_H-M   'P 1'
#
loop_
_entity.id
_entity.type
_entity.pdbx_description
1 polymer ?
#
loop_
_entity_poly.entity_id
_entity_poly.type
_entity_poly.pdbx_seq_one_letter_code
_entity_poly.pdbx_strand_id
1 'polypeptide(L)'
;GVQTCALPILPTVLHPHIWEVKKVYQYIHFEPVAFTTKQIKVTNWHDFIGLEDYKLHWTVETDGKAVQSGEMDFPVMAARSSAFITIPMNLIPNDGKEYFLKLEAFTKKEAPLVPKGHQVAMEQWQLNPEGERLLNATWTARELVDKTVNTERTPDAITLTGENFRIAFSTADGEMTELLYNGKNLIKEGLQPNFWRALTDNDVANNHLERCGIWKFAGKNAKLQSIDLKEDSNKQLATVTVNYKLEAQESTLQTVYQVRPNGAVKVSMHFVPGNKSLPEMPRLGMRMILPAEYDVMTWLGRGPQENYADRKTGYPIGLYTATVWEQFHPYVRAQETGNKTDVRWVALRNKAGEGLLITGEEPLNVSAWNFPLEDIDYVAFNTERRHGGSIMKKDMIWLNIDHRHMGVGGDNTWGAQVHPEYTITPHEWQYSFTMQPLSNQDDAAEKAHKKWF
;
A
#
# COMPACT_ATOMS: atom_id res chain seq x y z
N GLY A 1 20.57 -5.66 -9.77
CA GLY A 1 21.36 -5.86 -10.93
C GLY A 1 22.16 -4.65 -11.43
N VAL A 2 22.37 -4.57 -12.73
CA VAL A 2 23.15 -3.49 -13.36
C VAL A 2 22.60 -2.10 -13.04
N GLN A 3 21.32 -1.92 -12.88
CA GLN A 3 20.74 -0.65 -12.43
C GLN A 3 21.15 -0.27 -11.01
N THR A 4 21.33 -1.27 -10.14
CA THR A 4 21.78 -1.06 -8.77
C THR A 4 23.27 -0.70 -8.73
N CYS A 5 24.06 -1.29 -9.61
CA CYS A 5 25.51 -1.06 -9.66
C CYS A 5 25.90 0.20 -10.46
N ALA A 6 25.12 0.56 -11.49
CA ALA A 6 25.55 1.61 -12.39
C ALA A 6 25.24 3.03 -11.91
N LEU A 7 24.15 3.28 -11.18
CA LEU A 7 23.78 4.62 -10.77
C LEU A 7 22.78 4.64 -9.59
N PRO A 8 23.22 4.48 -8.34
CA PRO A 8 22.40 4.89 -7.21
C PRO A 8 22.22 6.41 -7.18
N ILE A 9 22.88 7.14 -8.07
CA ILE A 9 22.97 8.60 -8.08
C ILE A 9 22.90 9.08 -9.52
N LEU A 10 21.73 9.34 -10.04
CA LEU A 10 21.60 10.43 -11.01
C LEU A 10 21.76 11.74 -10.22
N PRO A 11 22.36 12.79 -10.78
CA PRO A 11 23.10 13.79 -10.02
C PRO A 11 22.35 14.55 -8.92
N THR A 12 21.08 14.27 -8.66
CA THR A 12 20.31 14.98 -7.65
C THR A 12 19.29 14.13 -6.87
N VAL A 13 18.97 12.91 -7.29
CA VAL A 13 17.91 12.10 -6.63
C VAL A 13 18.39 10.66 -6.45
N LEU A 14 18.37 10.18 -5.20
CA LEU A 14 18.67 8.79 -4.87
C LEU A 14 17.56 7.87 -5.40
N HIS A 15 17.93 6.77 -6.05
CA HIS A 15 16.97 5.73 -6.41
C HIS A 15 16.34 5.12 -5.16
N PRO A 16 15.04 4.83 -5.16
CA PRO A 16 14.33 4.30 -3.99
C PRO A 16 14.98 3.07 -3.36
N HIS A 17 15.50 2.14 -4.17
CA HIS A 17 16.09 0.90 -3.69
C HIS A 17 17.36 1.08 -2.85
N ILE A 18 18.00 2.27 -2.84
CA ILE A 18 19.21 2.52 -2.02
C ILE A 18 18.91 2.36 -0.52
N TRP A 19 17.67 2.63 -0.11
CA TRP A 19 17.27 2.49 1.28
C TRP A 19 17.24 1.02 1.73
N GLU A 20 16.87 0.11 0.84
CA GLU A 20 16.96 -1.33 1.09
C GLU A 20 18.42 -1.78 1.11
N VAL A 21 19.26 -1.28 0.18
CA VAL A 21 20.71 -1.55 0.18
C VAL A 21 21.33 -1.09 1.51
N LYS A 22 21.02 0.13 1.97
CA LYS A 22 21.46 0.63 3.27
C LYS A 22 21.06 -0.29 4.41
N LYS A 23 19.82 -0.79 4.40
CA LYS A 23 19.29 -1.71 5.41
C LYS A 23 20.03 -3.05 5.41
N VAL A 24 20.21 -3.66 4.24
CA VAL A 24 20.87 -4.97 4.10
C VAL A 24 22.34 -4.91 4.47
N TYR A 25 23.02 -3.79 4.17
CA TYR A 25 24.46 -3.61 4.47
C TYR A 25 24.74 -2.97 5.83
N GLN A 26 23.77 -2.80 6.71
CA GLN A 26 24.03 -2.29 8.06
C GLN A 26 24.93 -3.25 8.84
N TYR A 27 25.84 -2.71 9.66
CA TYR A 27 26.78 -3.48 10.48
C TYR A 27 26.32 -3.66 11.93
N ILE A 28 25.30 -2.95 12.37
CA ILE A 28 24.70 -3.09 13.68
C ILE A 28 23.34 -3.78 13.49
N HIS A 29 23.20 -4.98 14.03
CA HIS A 29 22.00 -5.78 13.92
C HIS A 29 21.26 -5.86 15.24
N PHE A 30 19.95 -5.81 15.18
CA PHE A 30 19.05 -5.90 16.32
C PHE A 30 18.13 -7.11 16.13
N GLU A 31 18.01 -7.93 17.14
CA GLU A 31 17.12 -9.09 17.17
C GLU A 31 16.31 -9.07 18.46
N PRO A 32 14.95 -9.13 18.43
CA PRO A 32 14.16 -9.19 19.63
C PRO A 32 14.34 -10.55 20.31
N VAL A 33 14.60 -10.55 21.59
CA VAL A 33 14.64 -11.77 22.40
C VAL A 33 13.25 -12.08 22.95
N ALA A 34 12.66 -11.08 23.62
CA ALA A 34 11.28 -11.13 24.08
C ALA A 34 10.77 -9.71 24.36
N PHE A 35 9.65 -9.34 23.76
CA PHE A 35 9.07 -8.01 23.99
C PHE A 35 8.51 -7.85 25.42
N THR A 36 8.10 -8.94 26.08
CA THR A 36 7.68 -8.94 27.49
C THR A 36 8.80 -8.53 28.43
N THR A 37 10.04 -8.91 28.15
CA THR A 37 11.25 -8.51 28.92
C THR A 37 11.92 -7.27 28.35
N LYS A 38 11.45 -6.77 27.21
CA LYS A 38 12.01 -5.59 26.48
C LYS A 38 13.48 -5.78 26.09
N GLN A 39 13.90 -7.04 25.98
CA GLN A 39 15.28 -7.41 25.65
C GLN A 39 15.49 -7.51 24.15
N ILE A 40 16.56 -6.87 23.71
CA ILE A 40 17.05 -6.89 22.33
C ILE A 40 18.49 -7.40 22.35
N LYS A 41 18.79 -8.35 21.50
CA LYS A 41 20.18 -8.74 21.22
C LYS A 41 20.72 -7.78 20.17
N VAL A 42 21.82 -7.14 20.48
CA VAL A 42 22.62 -6.30 19.55
C VAL A 42 23.80 -7.11 19.10
N THR A 43 24.05 -7.14 17.80
CA THR A 43 25.24 -7.77 17.21
C THR A 43 26.04 -6.75 16.44
N ASN A 44 27.32 -6.63 16.79
CA ASN A 44 28.30 -5.78 16.09
C ASN A 44 29.02 -6.59 15.01
N TRP A 45 28.71 -6.32 13.76
CA TRP A 45 29.35 -6.98 12.61
C TRP A 45 30.60 -6.26 12.08
N HIS A 46 30.99 -5.14 12.70
CA HIS A 46 32.26 -4.51 12.33
C HIS A 46 33.44 -5.45 12.62
N ASP A 47 34.50 -5.34 11.83
CA ASP A 47 35.68 -6.17 11.98
C ASP A 47 36.71 -5.59 12.96
N PHE A 48 36.74 -4.27 13.14
CA PHE A 48 37.85 -3.58 13.82
C PHE A 48 37.41 -2.56 14.87
N ILE A 49 36.11 -2.20 14.95
CA ILE A 49 35.61 -1.14 15.83
C ILE A 49 34.48 -1.65 16.75
N GLY A 50 34.43 -1.06 17.93
CA GLY A 50 33.31 -1.22 18.86
C GLY A 50 32.13 -0.31 18.50
N LEU A 51 31.16 -0.22 19.43
CA LEU A 51 29.94 0.60 19.22
C LEU A 51 29.95 1.91 20.06
N GLU A 52 31.07 2.27 20.70
CA GLU A 52 31.19 3.46 21.55
C GLU A 52 30.95 4.78 20.84
N ASP A 53 31.21 4.83 19.53
CA ASP A 53 31.01 6.00 18.70
C ASP A 53 29.60 6.10 18.09
N TYR A 54 28.69 5.22 18.52
CA TYR A 54 27.29 5.23 18.11
C TYR A 54 26.36 5.48 19.28
N LYS A 55 25.21 6.10 19.00
CA LYS A 55 24.11 6.35 19.92
C LYS A 55 22.88 5.57 19.44
N LEU A 56 22.21 4.88 20.33
CA LEU A 56 20.94 4.20 20.06
C LEU A 56 19.80 5.13 20.43
N HIS A 57 18.91 5.39 19.47
CA HIS A 57 17.60 5.98 19.69
C HIS A 57 16.55 4.89 19.61
N TRP A 58 15.58 4.94 20.51
CA TRP A 58 14.44 4.07 20.48
C TRP A 58 13.14 4.88 20.52
N THR A 59 12.13 4.43 19.78
CA THR A 59 10.83 5.08 19.70
C THR A 59 9.74 4.03 19.70
N VAL A 60 8.71 4.20 20.54
CA VAL A 60 7.45 3.48 20.43
C VAL A 60 6.45 4.36 19.72
N GLU A 61 5.90 3.86 18.63
CA GLU A 61 4.97 4.58 17.75
C GLU A 61 3.61 3.86 17.69
N THR A 62 2.53 4.65 17.63
CA THR A 62 1.18 4.19 17.30
C THR A 62 0.53 5.21 16.36
N ASP A 63 -0.21 4.74 15.35
CA ASP A 63 -0.79 5.60 14.30
C ASP A 63 0.25 6.55 13.66
N GLY A 64 1.51 6.12 13.57
CA GLY A 64 2.61 6.92 13.04
C GLY A 64 3.06 8.08 13.93
N LYS A 65 2.63 8.12 15.19
CA LYS A 65 3.01 9.14 16.17
C LYS A 65 3.85 8.51 17.29
N ALA A 66 4.97 9.14 17.64
CA ALA A 66 5.77 8.72 18.77
C ALA A 66 5.01 8.95 20.09
N VAL A 67 4.88 7.90 20.89
CA VAL A 67 4.22 7.94 22.21
C VAL A 67 5.23 7.76 23.35
N GLN A 68 6.36 7.13 23.08
CA GLN A 68 7.51 7.01 23.97
C GLN A 68 8.78 7.07 23.13
N SER A 69 9.83 7.68 23.65
CA SER A 69 11.14 7.72 23.00
C SER A 69 12.24 7.95 24.02
N GLY A 70 13.46 7.63 23.63
CA GLY A 70 14.64 7.92 24.42
C GLY A 70 15.92 7.58 23.68
N GLU A 71 17.01 7.88 24.33
CA GLU A 71 18.35 7.60 23.85
C GLU A 71 19.13 6.78 24.87
N MET A 72 20.04 5.96 24.41
CA MET A 72 20.95 5.22 25.26
C MET A 72 22.28 4.96 24.54
N ASP A 73 23.33 4.78 25.30
CA ASP A 73 24.60 4.30 24.77
C ASP A 73 24.55 2.78 24.58
N PHE A 74 25.30 2.31 23.59
CA PHE A 74 25.56 0.89 23.48
C PHE A 74 26.44 0.42 24.64
N PRO A 75 26.28 -0.81 25.15
CA PRO A 75 27.26 -1.39 26.06
C PRO A 75 28.63 -1.46 25.38
N VAL A 76 29.71 -1.55 26.17
CA VAL A 76 31.05 -1.77 25.61
C VAL A 76 31.03 -3.10 24.85
N MET A 77 31.24 -3.03 23.54
CA MET A 77 31.19 -4.18 22.66
C MET A 77 32.39 -4.19 21.74
N ALA A 78 33.11 -5.29 21.72
CA ALA A 78 34.18 -5.50 20.76
C ALA A 78 33.62 -5.73 19.34
N ALA A 79 34.48 -5.61 18.34
CA ALA A 79 34.18 -6.09 16.99
C ALA A 79 33.77 -7.57 17.02
N ARG A 80 32.84 -7.97 16.16
CA ARG A 80 32.33 -9.34 16.00
C ARG A 80 31.73 -9.93 17.28
N SER A 81 31.18 -9.10 18.18
CA SER A 81 30.55 -9.54 19.43
C SER A 81 29.04 -9.23 19.48
N SER A 82 28.37 -9.83 20.44
CA SER A 82 26.95 -9.58 20.73
C SER A 82 26.75 -9.27 22.21
N ALA A 83 25.75 -8.44 22.51
CA ALA A 83 25.31 -8.14 23.87
C ALA A 83 23.79 -7.99 23.93
N PHE A 84 23.22 -8.12 25.12
CA PHE A 84 21.82 -7.86 25.36
C PHE A 84 21.61 -6.47 25.95
N ILE A 85 20.64 -5.76 25.47
CA ILE A 85 20.18 -4.50 26.01
C ILE A 85 18.72 -4.58 26.41
N THR A 86 18.29 -3.79 27.37
CA THR A 86 16.90 -3.65 27.77
C THR A 86 16.42 -2.25 27.41
N ILE A 87 15.39 -2.15 26.60
CA ILE A 87 14.82 -0.86 26.23
C ILE A 87 13.98 -0.32 27.40
N PRO A 88 14.23 0.91 27.88
CA PRO A 88 13.54 1.47 29.06
C PRO A 88 12.16 2.04 28.72
N MET A 89 11.39 1.33 27.89
CA MET A 89 10.02 1.71 27.53
C MET A 89 9.01 1.24 28.59
N ASN A 90 7.89 1.96 28.71
CA ASN A 90 6.76 1.52 29.52
C ASN A 90 6.00 0.35 28.86
N LEU A 91 5.09 -0.27 29.58
CA LEU A 91 4.14 -1.21 28.99
C LEU A 91 3.24 -0.47 27.99
N ILE A 92 2.96 -1.11 26.85
CA ILE A 92 2.02 -0.59 25.89
C ILE A 92 0.58 -0.83 26.36
N PRO A 93 -0.35 0.10 26.10
CA PRO A 93 -1.77 -0.11 26.39
C PRO A 93 -2.36 -1.28 25.59
N ASN A 94 -3.35 -1.94 26.15
CA ASN A 94 -4.18 -2.90 25.43
C ASN A 94 -5.48 -2.18 25.00
N ASP A 95 -5.37 -1.31 24.01
CA ASP A 95 -6.44 -0.43 23.53
C ASP A 95 -6.86 -0.75 22.08
N GLY A 96 -6.40 -1.89 21.56
CA GLY A 96 -6.71 -2.34 20.19
C GLY A 96 -5.91 -1.64 19.09
N LYS A 97 -4.92 -0.79 19.45
CA LYS A 97 -4.05 -0.13 18.47
C LYS A 97 -2.80 -0.95 18.20
N GLU A 98 -2.20 -0.74 17.03
CA GLU A 98 -0.88 -1.29 16.71
C GLU A 98 0.21 -0.40 17.31
N TYR A 99 1.17 -1.04 17.99
CA TYR A 99 2.35 -0.38 18.53
C TYR A 99 3.61 -0.93 17.90
N PHE A 100 4.50 -0.03 17.47
CA PHE A 100 5.78 -0.38 16.84
C PHE A 100 6.94 0.13 17.68
N LEU A 101 7.91 -0.73 17.95
CA LEU A 101 9.22 -0.33 18.46
C LEU A 101 10.17 -0.12 17.30
N LYS A 102 10.71 1.09 17.17
CA LYS A 102 11.76 1.42 16.21
C LYS A 102 13.06 1.68 16.97
N LEU A 103 14.14 1.06 16.51
CA LEU A 103 15.51 1.27 16.99
C LEU A 103 16.34 1.84 15.87
N GLU A 104 17.12 2.87 16.17
CA GLU A 104 17.97 3.58 15.20
C GLU A 104 19.32 3.87 15.80
N ALA A 105 20.40 3.49 15.11
CA ALA A 105 21.78 3.80 15.54
C ALA A 105 22.33 4.98 14.73
N PHE A 106 22.85 5.98 15.44
CA PHE A 106 23.40 7.21 14.86
C PHE A 106 24.85 7.39 15.23
N THR A 107 25.66 7.99 14.34
CA THR A 107 27.04 8.37 14.62
C THR A 107 27.10 9.51 15.63
N LYS A 108 27.95 9.39 16.69
CA LYS A 108 28.22 10.46 17.66
C LYS A 108 29.22 11.49 17.14
N LYS A 109 30.09 11.09 16.21
CA LYS A 109 31.20 11.88 15.68
C LYS A 109 31.09 12.00 14.16
N GLU A 110 31.70 13.03 13.63
CA GLU A 110 31.91 13.17 12.21
C GLU A 110 33.12 12.30 11.76
N ALA A 111 33.00 11.71 10.57
CA ALA A 111 34.05 10.98 9.89
C ALA A 111 34.08 11.41 8.41
N PRO A 112 35.15 11.14 7.66
CA PRO A 112 35.18 11.44 6.23
C PRO A 112 33.93 10.87 5.52
N LEU A 113 33.19 11.73 4.81
CA LEU A 113 31.95 11.43 4.08
C LEU A 113 30.77 10.97 4.95
N VAL A 114 30.88 10.93 6.27
CA VAL A 114 29.81 10.53 7.20
C VAL A 114 29.61 11.60 8.26
N PRO A 115 28.56 12.43 8.19
CA PRO A 115 28.34 13.48 9.16
C PRO A 115 27.96 12.90 10.54
N LYS A 116 28.20 13.67 11.60
CA LYS A 116 27.63 13.39 12.92
C LYS A 116 26.12 13.32 12.82
N GLY A 117 25.50 12.36 13.50
CA GLY A 117 24.06 12.12 13.46
C GLY A 117 23.59 11.36 12.22
N HIS A 118 24.52 10.74 11.47
CA HIS A 118 24.11 9.86 10.37
C HIS A 118 23.56 8.56 10.91
N GLN A 119 22.35 8.18 10.46
CA GLN A 119 21.75 6.89 10.77
C GLN A 119 22.48 5.77 10.03
N VAL A 120 23.05 4.82 10.78
CA VAL A 120 23.83 3.68 10.24
C VAL A 120 23.08 2.35 10.31
N ALA A 121 22.09 2.24 11.18
CA ALA A 121 21.26 1.03 11.29
C ALA A 121 19.85 1.39 11.78
N MET A 122 18.87 0.57 11.41
CA MET A 122 17.49 0.71 11.82
C MET A 122 16.79 -0.65 11.85
N GLU A 123 15.93 -0.86 12.86
CA GLU A 123 14.97 -1.95 12.93
C GLU A 123 13.62 -1.45 13.44
N GLN A 124 12.56 -2.12 13.02
CA GLN A 124 11.22 -1.86 13.52
C GLN A 124 10.45 -3.18 13.68
N TRP A 125 9.76 -3.33 14.81
CA TRP A 125 8.88 -4.48 15.07
C TRP A 125 7.55 -4.01 15.63
N GLN A 126 6.51 -4.75 15.28
CA GLN A 126 5.21 -4.63 15.95
C GLN A 126 5.30 -5.30 17.31
N LEU A 127 4.93 -4.58 18.37
CA LEU A 127 5.01 -5.04 19.75
C LEU A 127 3.84 -5.95 20.15
N ASN A 128 2.70 -5.80 19.46
CA ASN A 128 1.47 -6.55 19.69
C ASN A 128 0.91 -7.14 18.39
N PRO A 129 1.63 -8.10 17.76
CA PRO A 129 1.23 -8.66 16.45
C PRO A 129 -0.11 -9.42 16.51
N GLU A 130 -0.48 -9.94 17.69
CA GLU A 130 -1.76 -10.61 17.96
C GLU A 130 -2.81 -9.65 18.52
N GLY A 131 -2.48 -8.36 18.66
CA GLY A 131 -3.46 -7.34 19.01
C GLY A 131 -4.55 -7.40 17.95
N GLU A 132 -5.66 -8.09 18.29
CA GLU A 132 -6.90 -7.93 17.55
C GLU A 132 -7.04 -6.42 17.36
N ARG A 133 -7.21 -5.98 16.14
CA ARG A 133 -7.85 -4.70 15.85
C ARG A 133 -9.27 -4.82 16.43
N LEU A 134 -9.36 -4.87 17.76
CA LEU A 134 -10.60 -4.80 18.53
C LEU A 134 -11.12 -3.37 18.39
N LEU A 135 -11.45 -3.08 17.17
CA LEU A 135 -12.13 -1.86 16.87
C LEU A 135 -13.48 -1.95 17.52
N ASN A 136 -13.80 -0.93 18.26
CA ASN A 136 -15.09 -0.70 18.87
C ASN A 136 -16.22 -0.67 17.82
N ALA A 137 -16.50 -1.82 17.19
CA ALA A 137 -17.56 -1.98 16.21
C ALA A 137 -18.94 -1.54 16.75
N THR A 138 -19.09 -1.59 18.07
CA THR A 138 -20.31 -1.15 18.77
C THR A 138 -20.59 0.35 18.69
N TRP A 139 -19.59 1.20 18.45
CA TRP A 139 -19.80 2.65 18.40
C TRP A 139 -20.41 3.12 17.09
N THR A 140 -20.06 2.51 15.98
CA THR A 140 -20.47 2.94 14.67
C THR A 140 -21.95 2.65 14.37
N ALA A 141 -22.48 1.54 14.89
CA ALA A 141 -23.89 1.22 14.73
C ALA A 141 -24.82 2.28 15.32
N ARG A 142 -24.42 2.95 16.42
CA ARG A 142 -25.20 4.05 17.03
C ARG A 142 -25.20 5.32 16.20
N GLU A 143 -24.14 5.59 15.46
CA GLU A 143 -24.04 6.76 14.57
C GLU A 143 -24.98 6.65 13.36
N LEU A 144 -25.49 5.47 13.07
CA LEU A 144 -26.37 5.17 11.93
C LEU A 144 -27.84 4.97 12.31
N VAL A 145 -28.18 5.02 13.59
CA VAL A 145 -29.58 4.94 14.05
C VAL A 145 -30.40 6.05 13.37
N ASP A 146 -31.57 5.68 12.84
CA ASP A 146 -32.51 6.58 12.13
C ASP A 146 -32.03 7.06 10.74
N LYS A 147 -30.89 6.61 10.24
CA LYS A 147 -30.41 6.90 8.88
C LYS A 147 -30.68 5.71 7.95
N THR A 148 -31.00 5.99 6.69
CA THR A 148 -31.30 4.94 5.69
C THR A 148 -30.51 5.14 4.39
N VAL A 149 -30.32 4.04 3.67
CA VAL A 149 -29.92 4.03 2.26
C VAL A 149 -31.17 3.79 1.43
N ASN A 150 -31.49 4.72 0.53
CA ASN A 150 -32.56 4.51 -0.45
C ASN A 150 -31.94 3.97 -1.73
N THR A 151 -32.63 3.02 -2.35
CA THR A 151 -32.16 2.37 -3.57
C THR A 151 -33.18 2.54 -4.69
N GLU A 152 -32.69 2.68 -5.90
CA GLU A 152 -33.48 2.74 -7.12
C GLU A 152 -32.80 1.86 -8.18
N ARG A 153 -33.58 1.08 -8.92
CA ARG A 153 -33.12 0.31 -10.05
C ARG A 153 -33.90 0.68 -11.29
N THR A 154 -33.20 1.12 -12.32
CA THR A 154 -33.70 1.36 -13.66
C THR A 154 -33.12 0.32 -14.62
N PRO A 155 -33.54 0.26 -15.90
CA PRO A 155 -32.88 -0.58 -16.91
C PRO A 155 -31.40 -0.30 -17.06
N ASP A 156 -30.93 0.95 -16.87
CA ASP A 156 -29.58 1.39 -17.17
C ASP A 156 -28.70 1.56 -15.92
N ALA A 157 -29.29 1.67 -14.72
CA ALA A 157 -28.53 1.99 -13.52
C ALA A 157 -29.14 1.42 -12.23
N ILE A 158 -28.26 1.14 -11.25
CA ILE A 158 -28.61 0.97 -9.84
C ILE A 158 -28.07 2.18 -9.08
N THR A 159 -28.93 2.89 -8.36
CA THR A 159 -28.59 4.10 -7.61
C THR A 159 -28.87 3.90 -6.13
N LEU A 160 -27.91 4.28 -5.27
CA LEU A 160 -28.01 4.28 -3.82
C LEU A 160 -27.83 5.71 -3.31
N THR A 161 -28.75 6.18 -2.49
CA THR A 161 -28.72 7.55 -1.96
C THR A 161 -28.90 7.57 -0.46
N GLY A 162 -28.20 8.48 0.18
CA GLY A 162 -28.38 8.86 1.59
C GLY A 162 -28.45 10.37 1.73
N GLU A 163 -28.32 10.87 2.95
CA GLU A 163 -28.41 12.28 3.25
C GLU A 163 -27.41 13.13 2.44
N ASN A 164 -26.15 12.68 2.34
CA ASN A 164 -25.05 13.46 1.76
C ASN A 164 -24.29 12.71 0.65
N PHE A 165 -24.83 11.60 0.16
CA PHE A 165 -24.15 10.82 -0.87
C PHE A 165 -25.11 10.29 -1.94
N ARG A 166 -24.56 10.03 -3.10
CA ARG A 166 -25.16 9.26 -4.16
C ARG A 166 -24.09 8.37 -4.81
N ILE A 167 -24.42 7.08 -4.97
CA ILE A 167 -23.56 6.08 -5.61
C ILE A 167 -24.38 5.45 -6.72
N ALA A 168 -23.81 5.36 -7.92
CA ALA A 168 -24.48 4.75 -9.05
C ALA A 168 -23.61 3.69 -9.72
N PHE A 169 -24.26 2.64 -10.23
CA PHE A 169 -23.66 1.55 -10.98
C PHE A 169 -24.37 1.39 -12.31
N SER A 170 -23.64 1.21 -13.38
CA SER A 170 -24.16 0.86 -14.70
C SER A 170 -24.61 -0.60 -14.71
N THR A 171 -25.80 -0.87 -15.26
CA THR A 171 -26.28 -2.25 -15.42
C THR A 171 -25.72 -2.92 -16.68
N ALA A 172 -25.10 -2.15 -17.58
CA ALA A 172 -24.54 -2.67 -18.82
C ALA A 172 -23.19 -3.38 -18.62
N ASP A 173 -22.36 -2.87 -17.69
CA ASP A 173 -21.01 -3.35 -17.44
C ASP A 173 -20.69 -3.60 -15.96
N GLY A 174 -21.58 -3.17 -15.04
CA GLY A 174 -21.42 -3.33 -13.61
C GLY A 174 -20.46 -2.31 -12.97
N GLU A 175 -20.00 -1.32 -13.72
CA GLU A 175 -19.06 -0.31 -13.21
C GLU A 175 -19.75 0.71 -12.29
N MET A 176 -19.03 1.14 -11.24
CA MET A 176 -19.43 2.28 -10.42
C MET A 176 -19.21 3.55 -11.25
N THR A 177 -20.28 4.23 -11.63
CA THR A 177 -20.23 5.43 -12.49
C THR A 177 -20.22 6.72 -11.69
N GLU A 178 -20.64 6.69 -10.44
CA GLU A 178 -20.72 7.86 -9.57
C GLU A 178 -20.43 7.51 -8.12
N LEU A 179 -19.62 8.34 -7.47
CA LEU A 179 -19.39 8.35 -6.02
C LEU A 179 -19.47 9.81 -5.57
N LEU A 180 -20.68 10.31 -5.45
CA LEU A 180 -20.96 11.69 -5.09
C LEU A 180 -21.06 11.83 -3.59
N TYR A 181 -20.39 12.84 -3.04
CA TYR A 181 -20.48 13.21 -1.62
C TYR A 181 -20.54 14.73 -1.48
N ASN A 182 -21.53 15.22 -0.72
CA ASN A 182 -21.80 16.66 -0.57
C ASN A 182 -21.86 17.41 -1.92
N GLY A 183 -22.44 16.81 -2.94
CA GLY A 183 -22.56 17.39 -4.28
C GLY A 183 -21.29 17.33 -5.14
N LYS A 184 -20.19 16.72 -4.65
CA LYS A 184 -18.93 16.55 -5.41
C LYS A 184 -18.72 15.09 -5.78
N ASN A 185 -18.40 14.82 -7.04
CA ASN A 185 -18.03 13.47 -7.47
C ASN A 185 -16.55 13.21 -7.14
N LEU A 186 -16.29 12.19 -6.34
CA LEU A 186 -14.95 11.80 -5.89
C LEU A 186 -14.20 10.95 -6.92
N ILE A 187 -14.87 10.48 -7.99
CA ILE A 187 -14.28 9.63 -9.01
C ILE A 187 -14.49 10.20 -10.42
N LYS A 188 -13.59 9.85 -11.32
CA LYS A 188 -13.73 10.01 -12.78
C LYS A 188 -14.10 8.67 -13.43
N GLU A 189 -13.51 7.59 -12.94
CA GLU A 189 -13.83 6.21 -13.29
C GLU A 189 -13.88 5.39 -12.00
N GLY A 190 -14.84 4.49 -11.91
CA GLY A 190 -15.04 3.61 -10.76
C GLY A 190 -13.99 2.51 -10.66
N LEU A 191 -14.17 1.66 -9.65
CA LEU A 191 -13.26 0.55 -9.41
C LEU A 191 -13.33 -0.49 -10.54
N GLN A 192 -12.19 -0.79 -11.12
CA GLN A 192 -11.99 -1.83 -12.12
C GLN A 192 -10.98 -2.85 -11.62
N PRO A 193 -11.15 -4.16 -11.89
CA PRO A 193 -10.17 -5.17 -11.57
C PRO A 193 -8.83 -4.88 -12.27
N ASN A 194 -7.72 -5.05 -11.54
CA ASN A 194 -6.39 -4.82 -12.08
C ASN A 194 -5.44 -5.96 -11.71
N PHE A 195 -4.95 -6.67 -12.73
CA PHE A 195 -4.06 -7.83 -12.60
C PHE A 195 -2.69 -7.59 -13.21
N TRP A 196 -2.41 -6.38 -13.72
CA TRP A 196 -1.19 -6.04 -14.43
C TRP A 196 -0.44 -4.88 -13.80
N ARG A 197 0.88 -4.88 -13.94
CA ARG A 197 1.78 -3.78 -13.62
C ARG A 197 2.65 -3.42 -14.83
N ALA A 198 3.22 -2.24 -14.83
CA ALA A 198 4.26 -1.90 -15.79
C ALA A 198 5.49 -2.79 -15.58
N LEU A 199 6.06 -3.28 -16.68
CA LEU A 199 7.20 -4.19 -16.61
C LEU A 199 8.47 -3.47 -16.16
N THR A 200 9.15 -4.03 -15.17
CA THR A 200 10.50 -3.63 -14.78
C THR A 200 11.54 -4.16 -15.79
N ASP A 201 12.78 -3.67 -15.70
CA ASP A 201 13.86 -4.21 -16.53
C ASP A 201 14.10 -5.71 -16.27
N ASN A 202 13.93 -6.16 -15.02
CA ASN A 202 14.01 -7.58 -14.68
C ASN A 202 12.88 -8.39 -15.33
N ASP A 203 11.66 -7.85 -15.33
CA ASP A 203 10.51 -8.51 -15.98
C ASP A 203 10.73 -8.67 -17.50
N VAL A 204 11.29 -7.66 -18.15
CA VAL A 204 11.64 -7.74 -19.58
C VAL A 204 12.71 -8.81 -19.82
N ALA A 205 13.74 -8.85 -18.97
CA ALA A 205 14.84 -9.82 -19.11
C ALA A 205 14.39 -11.28 -18.87
N ASN A 206 13.34 -11.52 -18.09
CA ASN A 206 12.80 -12.84 -17.80
C ASN A 206 11.57 -13.22 -18.64
N ASN A 207 11.28 -12.47 -19.71
CA ASN A 207 10.16 -12.70 -20.63
C ASN A 207 8.79 -12.69 -19.93
N HIS A 208 8.61 -11.77 -18.96
CA HIS A 208 7.39 -11.70 -18.16
C HIS A 208 6.14 -11.46 -19.01
N LEU A 209 6.24 -10.67 -20.10
CA LEU A 209 5.12 -10.43 -21.00
C LEU A 209 4.63 -11.72 -21.67
N GLU A 210 5.53 -12.55 -22.13
CA GLU A 210 5.20 -13.83 -22.78
C GLU A 210 4.61 -14.81 -21.75
N ARG A 211 5.15 -14.85 -20.52
CA ARG A 211 4.72 -15.77 -19.49
C ARG A 211 3.38 -15.36 -18.85
N CYS A 212 3.21 -14.08 -18.53
CA CYS A 212 2.13 -13.58 -17.69
C CYS A 212 1.16 -12.64 -18.42
N GLY A 213 1.37 -12.39 -19.71
CA GLY A 213 0.62 -11.40 -20.50
C GLY A 213 -0.90 -11.65 -20.59
N ILE A 214 -1.36 -12.87 -20.30
CA ILE A 214 -2.78 -13.19 -20.18
C ILE A 214 -3.52 -12.29 -19.14
N TRP A 215 -2.78 -11.78 -18.15
CA TRP A 215 -3.33 -10.91 -17.13
C TRP A 215 -3.44 -9.44 -17.55
N LYS A 216 -2.72 -9.02 -18.61
CA LYS A 216 -2.57 -7.61 -18.99
C LYS A 216 -3.91 -6.91 -19.24
N PHE A 217 -4.82 -7.59 -19.88
CA PHE A 217 -6.14 -7.04 -20.20
C PHE A 217 -7.29 -7.77 -19.50
N ALA A 218 -6.98 -8.75 -18.64
CA ALA A 218 -7.99 -9.58 -18.00
C ALA A 218 -9.03 -8.78 -17.20
N GLY A 219 -8.59 -7.72 -16.50
CA GLY A 219 -9.50 -6.81 -15.77
C GLY A 219 -10.30 -5.91 -16.71
N LYS A 220 -9.62 -5.27 -17.66
CA LYS A 220 -10.26 -4.34 -18.63
C LYS A 220 -11.30 -5.04 -19.51
N ASN A 221 -11.06 -6.28 -19.88
CA ASN A 221 -11.94 -7.07 -20.75
C ASN A 221 -12.89 -7.97 -19.95
N ALA A 222 -13.05 -7.73 -18.64
CA ALA A 222 -13.98 -8.46 -17.80
C ALA A 222 -15.42 -8.34 -18.35
N LYS A 223 -16.11 -9.47 -18.50
CA LYS A 223 -17.48 -9.51 -19.07
C LYS A 223 -18.49 -9.67 -17.95
N LEU A 224 -19.38 -8.70 -17.82
CA LEU A 224 -20.47 -8.76 -16.86
C LEU A 224 -21.31 -10.01 -17.08
N GLN A 225 -21.55 -10.76 -16.02
CA GLN A 225 -22.46 -11.90 -15.99
C GLN A 225 -23.78 -11.56 -15.30
N SER A 226 -23.70 -10.86 -14.18
CA SER A 226 -24.86 -10.35 -13.47
C SER A 226 -24.50 -9.16 -12.58
N ILE A 227 -25.51 -8.32 -12.32
CA ILE A 227 -25.47 -7.29 -11.28
C ILE A 227 -26.78 -7.38 -10.48
N ASP A 228 -26.63 -7.53 -9.16
CA ASP A 228 -27.77 -7.75 -8.25
C ASP A 228 -27.76 -6.71 -7.12
N LEU A 229 -28.95 -6.27 -6.72
CA LEU A 229 -29.16 -5.35 -5.61
C LEU A 229 -29.96 -6.04 -4.49
N LYS A 230 -29.48 -5.86 -3.25
CA LYS A 230 -30.12 -6.35 -2.03
C LYS A 230 -30.15 -5.26 -0.97
N GLU A 231 -31.28 -5.11 -0.28
CA GLU A 231 -31.44 -4.23 0.87
C GLU A 231 -31.70 -5.06 2.14
N ASP A 232 -31.24 -4.58 3.28
CA ASP A 232 -31.70 -5.11 4.55
C ASP A 232 -33.09 -4.55 4.92
N SER A 233 -33.79 -5.22 5.86
CA SER A 233 -35.14 -4.84 6.26
C SER A 233 -35.28 -3.43 6.85
N ASN A 234 -34.18 -2.91 7.39
CA ASN A 234 -34.12 -1.60 8.06
C ASN A 234 -33.57 -0.50 7.15
N LYS A 235 -33.22 -0.83 5.90
CA LYS A 235 -32.56 0.08 4.95
C LYS A 235 -31.25 0.70 5.48
N GLN A 236 -30.55 -0.01 6.35
CA GLN A 236 -29.27 0.43 6.90
C GLN A 236 -28.07 -0.20 6.17
N LEU A 237 -28.35 -1.10 5.23
CA LEU A 237 -27.36 -1.73 4.38
C LEU A 237 -27.96 -2.02 3.02
N ALA A 238 -27.34 -1.45 1.98
CA ALA A 238 -27.59 -1.85 0.60
C ALA A 238 -26.35 -2.60 0.07
N THR A 239 -26.57 -3.67 -0.67
CA THR A 239 -25.52 -4.51 -1.23
C THR A 239 -25.71 -4.62 -2.74
N VAL A 240 -24.69 -4.22 -3.51
CA VAL A 240 -24.61 -4.45 -4.95
C VAL A 240 -23.56 -5.54 -5.19
N THR A 241 -23.96 -6.63 -5.83
CA THR A 241 -23.07 -7.74 -6.19
C THR A 241 -22.90 -7.78 -7.69
N VAL A 242 -21.65 -7.73 -8.15
CA VAL A 242 -21.32 -7.76 -9.57
C VAL A 242 -20.47 -8.98 -9.86
N ASN A 243 -20.89 -9.81 -10.81
CA ASN A 243 -20.18 -11.02 -11.21
C ASN A 243 -19.62 -10.85 -12.62
N TYR A 244 -18.34 -11.15 -12.79
CA TYR A 244 -17.62 -11.07 -14.04
C TYR A 244 -17.03 -12.42 -14.45
N LYS A 245 -16.95 -12.63 -15.76
CA LYS A 245 -16.11 -13.66 -16.37
C LYS A 245 -14.88 -12.97 -16.98
N LEU A 246 -13.71 -13.48 -16.65
CA LEU A 246 -12.43 -12.98 -17.17
C LEU A 246 -11.98 -13.82 -18.38
N GLU A 247 -11.27 -13.16 -19.32
CA GLU A 247 -10.68 -13.87 -20.48
C GLU A 247 -9.53 -14.82 -20.08
N ALA A 248 -8.94 -14.64 -18.89
CA ALA A 248 -7.88 -15.48 -18.34
C ALA A 248 -8.42 -16.89 -18.02
N GLN A 249 -8.54 -17.74 -19.06
CA GLN A 249 -8.97 -19.13 -18.99
C GLN A 249 -10.24 -19.36 -18.16
N GLU A 250 -11.27 -18.55 -18.42
CA GLU A 250 -12.58 -18.62 -17.78
C GLU A 250 -12.57 -18.38 -16.26
N SER A 251 -11.55 -17.71 -15.75
CA SER A 251 -11.56 -17.24 -14.36
C SER A 251 -12.77 -16.37 -14.08
N THR A 252 -13.23 -16.36 -12.84
CA THR A 252 -14.36 -15.54 -12.43
C THR A 252 -13.97 -14.54 -11.35
N LEU A 253 -14.67 -13.43 -11.34
CA LEU A 253 -14.49 -12.38 -10.36
C LEU A 253 -15.87 -11.93 -9.86
N GLN A 254 -16.03 -11.88 -8.56
CA GLN A 254 -17.16 -11.23 -7.91
C GLN A 254 -16.67 -10.00 -7.15
N THR A 255 -17.35 -8.87 -7.34
CA THR A 255 -17.18 -7.68 -6.51
C THR A 255 -18.46 -7.38 -5.76
N VAL A 256 -18.38 -7.25 -4.45
CA VAL A 256 -19.51 -6.93 -3.58
C VAL A 256 -19.29 -5.54 -2.98
N TYR A 257 -20.23 -4.64 -3.22
CA TYR A 257 -20.26 -3.29 -2.65
C TYR A 257 -21.35 -3.24 -1.58
N GLN A 258 -20.95 -3.07 -0.34
CA GLN A 258 -21.87 -2.85 0.79
C GLN A 258 -21.87 -1.37 1.16
N VAL A 259 -23.01 -0.73 1.18
CA VAL A 259 -23.14 0.71 1.40
C VAL A 259 -23.95 0.99 2.67
N ARG A 260 -23.38 1.83 3.54
CA ARG A 260 -24.01 2.30 4.78
C ARG A 260 -24.63 3.69 4.62
N PRO A 261 -25.57 4.10 5.51
CA PRO A 261 -26.25 5.40 5.45
C PRO A 261 -25.36 6.63 5.54
N ASN A 262 -24.12 6.49 6.01
CA ASN A 262 -23.11 7.56 6.06
C ASN A 262 -22.25 7.66 4.78
N GLY A 263 -22.56 6.87 3.75
CA GLY A 263 -21.79 6.82 2.51
C GLY A 263 -20.52 5.98 2.58
N ALA A 264 -20.25 5.26 3.68
CA ALA A 264 -19.16 4.28 3.73
C ALA A 264 -19.49 3.09 2.81
N VAL A 265 -18.52 2.68 2.01
CA VAL A 265 -18.62 1.57 1.05
C VAL A 265 -17.56 0.53 1.37
N LYS A 266 -17.97 -0.66 1.81
CA LYS A 266 -17.08 -1.82 1.84
C LYS A 266 -17.07 -2.47 0.47
N VAL A 267 -15.89 -2.68 -0.06
CA VAL A 267 -15.64 -3.39 -1.32
C VAL A 267 -14.98 -4.71 -0.98
N SER A 268 -15.57 -5.79 -1.43
CA SER A 268 -15.00 -7.14 -1.29
C SER A 268 -14.83 -7.73 -2.69
N MET A 269 -13.61 -8.16 -2.99
CA MET A 269 -13.25 -8.81 -4.24
C MET A 269 -13.02 -10.29 -3.98
N HIS A 270 -13.61 -11.15 -4.79
CA HIS A 270 -13.42 -12.59 -4.77
C HIS A 270 -13.06 -13.08 -6.17
N PHE A 271 -11.83 -13.56 -6.33
CA PHE A 271 -11.28 -14.10 -7.56
C PHE A 271 -11.20 -15.62 -7.48
N VAL A 272 -11.67 -16.32 -8.52
CA VAL A 272 -11.57 -17.77 -8.66
C VAL A 272 -10.92 -18.11 -10.01
N PRO A 273 -9.75 -18.80 -10.01
CA PRO A 273 -9.08 -19.15 -11.25
C PRO A 273 -9.87 -20.23 -12.02
N GLY A 274 -10.01 -20.06 -13.32
CA GLY A 274 -10.66 -21.06 -14.20
C GLY A 274 -9.77 -22.29 -14.46
N ASN A 275 -8.45 -22.13 -14.38
CA ASN A 275 -7.50 -23.21 -14.57
C ASN A 275 -6.31 -23.05 -13.60
N LYS A 276 -5.87 -24.18 -13.02
CA LYS A 276 -4.73 -24.24 -12.10
C LYS A 276 -3.36 -24.05 -12.78
N SER A 277 -3.29 -24.17 -14.10
CA SER A 277 -2.05 -23.94 -14.87
C SER A 277 -1.84 -22.50 -15.33
N LEU A 278 -2.66 -21.56 -14.86
CA LEU A 278 -2.45 -20.13 -15.11
C LEU A 278 -1.07 -19.69 -14.56
N PRO A 279 -0.37 -18.79 -15.24
CA PRO A 279 0.88 -18.24 -14.72
C PRO A 279 0.64 -17.34 -13.51
N GLU A 280 1.70 -17.03 -12.77
CA GLU A 280 1.69 -16.08 -11.67
C GLU A 280 1.10 -14.73 -12.11
N MET A 281 0.44 -14.06 -11.16
CA MET A 281 -0.22 -12.77 -11.38
C MET A 281 0.74 -11.64 -11.03
N PRO A 282 0.97 -10.66 -11.92
CA PRO A 282 1.81 -9.50 -11.59
C PRO A 282 1.23 -8.62 -10.48
N ARG A 283 -0.09 -8.58 -10.40
CA ARG A 283 -0.86 -7.79 -9.44
C ARG A 283 -2.21 -8.45 -9.19
N LEU A 284 -2.73 -8.30 -7.99
CA LEU A 284 -4.08 -8.69 -7.62
C LEU A 284 -4.74 -7.54 -6.87
N GLY A 285 -5.61 -6.80 -7.54
CA GLY A 285 -6.23 -5.63 -6.95
C GLY A 285 -7.27 -4.96 -7.83
N MET A 286 -7.55 -3.71 -7.49
CA MET A 286 -8.47 -2.84 -8.19
C MET A 286 -7.83 -1.48 -8.46
N ARG A 287 -8.28 -0.82 -9.51
CA ARG A 287 -7.88 0.54 -9.88
C ARG A 287 -9.10 1.43 -10.04
N MET A 288 -8.97 2.70 -9.66
CA MET A 288 -9.96 3.76 -9.93
C MET A 288 -9.27 5.03 -10.37
N ILE A 289 -10.02 5.95 -10.97
CA ILE A 289 -9.51 7.26 -11.38
C ILE A 289 -10.22 8.35 -10.59
N LEU A 290 -9.44 9.22 -9.97
CA LEU A 290 -9.90 10.37 -9.21
C LEU A 290 -9.63 11.68 -9.97
N PRO A 291 -10.40 12.75 -9.71
CA PRO A 291 -10.04 14.11 -10.10
C PRO A 291 -8.65 14.49 -9.57
N ALA A 292 -7.88 15.23 -10.38
CA ALA A 292 -6.51 15.64 -10.02
C ALA A 292 -6.44 16.56 -8.79
N GLU A 293 -7.54 17.18 -8.39
CA GLU A 293 -7.58 18.04 -7.20
C GLU A 293 -7.30 17.28 -5.89
N TYR A 294 -7.53 15.96 -5.84
CA TYR A 294 -7.25 15.12 -4.67
C TYR A 294 -5.78 14.68 -4.58
N ASP A 295 -4.87 15.60 -4.85
CA ASP A 295 -3.43 15.38 -5.08
C ASP A 295 -2.60 15.18 -3.79
N VAL A 296 -3.15 15.41 -2.61
CA VAL A 296 -2.45 15.21 -1.33
C VAL A 296 -2.74 13.82 -0.80
N MET A 297 -1.74 12.94 -0.86
CA MET A 297 -1.80 11.57 -0.37
C MET A 297 -1.16 11.47 1.02
N THR A 298 -1.93 11.01 2.01
CA THR A 298 -1.45 10.65 3.35
C THR A 298 -1.71 9.17 3.59
N TRP A 299 -0.72 8.42 4.09
CA TRP A 299 -0.90 6.99 4.36
C TRP A 299 -0.20 6.55 5.64
N LEU A 300 -0.79 5.55 6.30
CA LEU A 300 -0.17 4.77 7.37
C LEU A 300 0.28 3.44 6.78
N GLY A 301 1.55 3.26 6.59
CA GLY A 301 2.15 2.10 5.92
C GLY A 301 3.64 2.25 5.79
N ARG A 302 4.29 1.41 4.95
CA ARG A 302 5.73 1.56 4.70
C ARG A 302 6.02 2.76 3.81
N GLY A 303 7.14 3.43 4.07
CA GLY A 303 7.54 4.62 3.34
C GLY A 303 8.83 5.27 3.86
N PRO A 304 9.05 6.53 3.45
CA PRO A 304 8.24 7.34 2.52
C PRO A 304 8.39 6.94 1.05
N GLN A 305 9.51 6.31 0.64
CA GLN A 305 9.78 5.93 -0.74
C GLN A 305 8.97 4.69 -1.13
N GLU A 306 8.94 4.41 -2.43
CA GLU A 306 8.32 3.20 -2.96
C GLU A 306 8.99 1.93 -2.40
N ASN A 307 8.20 0.92 -2.18
CA ASN A 307 8.65 -0.37 -1.69
C ASN A 307 7.73 -1.48 -2.21
N TYR A 308 8.26 -2.71 -2.26
CA TYR A 308 7.60 -3.86 -2.85
C TYR A 308 7.82 -5.09 -1.94
N ALA A 309 7.08 -6.14 -2.13
CA ALA A 309 7.09 -7.33 -1.27
C ALA A 309 8.52 -7.87 -0.99
N ASP A 310 9.38 -7.84 -2.00
CA ASP A 310 10.77 -8.29 -1.98
C ASP A 310 11.79 -7.17 -1.68
N ARG A 311 11.30 -5.94 -1.40
CA ARG A 311 12.13 -4.76 -1.16
C ARG A 311 11.40 -3.80 -0.23
N LYS A 312 11.32 -4.14 1.06
CA LYS A 312 10.52 -3.36 2.03
C LYS A 312 11.12 -3.24 3.44
N THR A 313 12.22 -3.93 3.73
CA THR A 313 12.77 -3.94 5.10
C THR A 313 13.46 -2.64 5.49
N GLY A 314 13.93 -1.88 4.50
CA GLY A 314 14.52 -0.55 4.68
C GLY A 314 13.51 0.59 4.86
N TYR A 315 12.20 0.29 4.86
CA TYR A 315 11.12 1.28 4.90
C TYR A 315 10.23 1.04 6.11
N PRO A 316 10.37 1.82 7.18
CA PRO A 316 9.55 1.63 8.38
C PRO A 316 8.08 1.95 8.12
N ILE A 317 7.19 1.30 8.88
CA ILE A 317 5.78 1.68 8.96
C ILE A 317 5.71 3.00 9.71
N GLY A 318 5.03 3.98 9.13
CA GLY A 318 4.87 5.31 9.66
C GLY A 318 3.72 6.05 9.00
N LEU A 319 3.48 7.26 9.46
CA LEU A 319 2.53 8.19 8.85
C LEU A 319 3.29 9.14 7.92
N TYR A 320 2.96 9.08 6.64
CA TYR A 320 3.63 9.85 5.60
C TYR A 320 2.63 10.67 4.80
N THR A 321 3.07 11.82 4.33
CA THR A 321 2.29 12.70 3.44
C THR A 321 3.16 13.25 2.34
N ALA A 322 2.67 13.18 1.10
CA ALA A 322 3.28 13.81 -0.06
C ALA A 322 2.23 14.00 -1.16
N THR A 323 2.53 14.80 -2.17
CA THR A 323 1.67 14.85 -3.35
C THR A 323 1.75 13.56 -4.15
N VAL A 324 0.72 13.26 -4.95
CA VAL A 324 0.72 12.08 -5.83
C VAL A 324 1.92 12.12 -6.78
N TRP A 325 2.25 13.30 -7.32
CA TRP A 325 3.39 13.45 -8.23
C TRP A 325 4.74 13.15 -7.57
N GLU A 326 4.94 13.50 -6.31
CA GLU A 326 6.16 13.20 -5.55
C GLU A 326 6.37 11.71 -5.28
N GLN A 327 5.33 10.87 -5.46
CA GLN A 327 5.45 9.42 -5.33
C GLN A 327 6.07 8.77 -6.57
N PHE A 328 6.07 9.46 -7.71
CA PHE A 328 6.65 8.98 -8.95
C PHE A 328 8.18 9.11 -8.92
N HIS A 329 8.87 7.99 -9.12
CA HIS A 329 10.31 8.00 -9.37
C HIS A 329 10.58 7.84 -10.87
N PRO A 330 11.23 8.83 -11.53
CA PRO A 330 11.46 8.81 -12.97
C PRO A 330 12.69 7.94 -13.32
N TYR A 331 12.51 6.62 -13.23
CA TYR A 331 13.54 5.68 -13.69
C TYR A 331 13.98 5.98 -15.13
N VAL A 332 15.24 5.66 -15.47
CA VAL A 332 15.78 5.94 -16.82
C VAL A 332 14.89 5.36 -17.90
N ARG A 333 14.52 4.08 -17.80
CA ARG A 333 13.40 3.51 -18.56
C ARG A 333 12.14 3.61 -17.71
N ALA A 334 11.05 4.12 -18.28
CA ALA A 334 9.75 4.12 -17.64
C ALA A 334 9.34 2.68 -17.30
N GLN A 335 8.94 2.44 -16.05
CA GLN A 335 8.61 1.14 -15.50
C GLN A 335 7.78 1.29 -14.22
N GLU A 336 7.37 0.19 -13.59
CA GLU A 336 6.64 0.19 -12.32
C GLU A 336 7.31 1.09 -11.27
N THR A 337 6.50 1.88 -10.57
CA THR A 337 6.97 2.90 -9.60
C THR A 337 5.89 3.25 -8.58
N GLY A 338 6.32 3.77 -7.43
CA GLY A 338 5.46 4.46 -6.47
C GLY A 338 4.66 3.57 -5.52
N ASN A 339 4.79 2.25 -5.59
CA ASN A 339 4.04 1.34 -4.70
C ASN A 339 4.43 1.53 -3.22
N LYS A 340 3.46 1.39 -2.32
CA LYS A 340 3.62 1.33 -0.86
C LYS A 340 3.03 0.02 -0.36
N THR A 341 3.79 -0.73 0.40
CA THR A 341 3.32 -1.99 1.03
C THR A 341 2.86 -1.76 2.45
N ASP A 342 2.17 -2.75 2.98
CA ASP A 342 1.71 -2.78 4.38
C ASP A 342 0.91 -1.52 4.77
N VAL A 343 0.10 -1.00 3.83
CA VAL A 343 -0.73 0.20 4.03
C VAL A 343 -1.99 -0.16 4.80
N ARG A 344 -2.16 0.42 6.00
CA ARG A 344 -3.35 0.24 6.83
C ARG A 344 -4.50 1.07 6.31
N TRP A 345 -4.17 2.30 5.95
CA TRP A 345 -5.10 3.23 5.32
C TRP A 345 -4.35 4.27 4.47
N VAL A 346 -5.06 4.82 3.50
CA VAL A 346 -4.61 5.93 2.66
C VAL A 346 -5.73 6.93 2.48
N ALA A 347 -5.41 8.21 2.57
CA ALA A 347 -6.32 9.32 2.32
C ALA A 347 -5.78 10.16 1.16
N LEU A 348 -6.66 10.48 0.20
CA LEU A 348 -6.38 11.45 -0.85
C LEU A 348 -7.28 12.66 -0.62
N ARG A 349 -6.69 13.86 -0.50
CA ARG A 349 -7.40 15.10 -0.18
C ARG A 349 -7.11 16.19 -1.18
N ASN A 350 -8.10 17.06 -1.39
CA ASN A 350 -7.91 18.31 -2.10
C ASN A 350 -7.41 19.42 -1.15
N LYS A 351 -7.15 20.60 -1.69
CA LYS A 351 -6.68 21.77 -0.91
C LYS A 351 -7.69 22.24 0.15
N ALA A 352 -8.97 21.91 0.00
CA ALA A 352 -9.99 22.22 0.99
C ALA A 352 -10.05 21.19 2.13
N GLY A 353 -9.24 20.12 2.07
CA GLY A 353 -9.22 19.04 3.07
C GLY A 353 -10.26 17.95 2.86
N GLU A 354 -11.07 18.05 1.80
CA GLU A 354 -12.07 17.04 1.43
C GLU A 354 -11.44 15.93 0.57
N GLY A 355 -12.01 14.73 0.58
CA GLY A 355 -11.48 13.65 -0.23
C GLY A 355 -12.01 12.27 0.09
N LEU A 356 -11.15 11.27 -0.08
CA LEU A 356 -11.48 9.86 0.08
C LEU A 356 -10.47 9.18 1.00
N LEU A 357 -10.98 8.44 1.98
CA LEU A 357 -10.20 7.54 2.84
C LEU A 357 -10.44 6.11 2.40
N ILE A 358 -9.38 5.32 2.29
CA ILE A 358 -9.43 3.89 2.03
C ILE A 358 -8.72 3.17 3.16
N THR A 359 -9.41 2.21 3.77
CA THR A 359 -8.92 1.42 4.90
C THR A 359 -8.97 -0.06 4.54
N GLY A 360 -7.84 -0.77 4.58
CA GLY A 360 -7.79 -2.20 4.37
C GLY A 360 -8.32 -2.98 5.58
N GLU A 361 -9.00 -4.10 5.36
CA GLU A 361 -9.23 -5.09 6.43
C GLU A 361 -7.93 -5.80 6.77
N GLU A 362 -7.11 -6.08 5.75
CA GLU A 362 -5.71 -6.46 5.84
C GLU A 362 -4.85 -5.33 5.24
N PRO A 363 -3.54 -5.27 5.56
CA PRO A 363 -2.66 -4.30 4.95
C PRO A 363 -2.65 -4.40 3.41
N LEU A 364 -2.80 -3.26 2.75
CA LEU A 364 -2.88 -3.13 1.30
C LEU A 364 -1.52 -2.80 0.67
N ASN A 365 -1.45 -3.00 -0.64
CA ASN A 365 -0.48 -2.34 -1.50
C ASN A 365 -1.18 -1.19 -2.22
N VAL A 366 -0.58 0.00 -2.21
CA VAL A 366 -1.20 1.20 -2.79
C VAL A 366 -0.20 1.96 -3.64
N SER A 367 -0.61 2.36 -4.83
CA SER A 367 0.13 3.32 -5.65
C SER A 367 -0.83 4.33 -6.28
N ALA A 368 -0.39 5.57 -6.44
CA ALA A 368 -1.14 6.62 -7.08
C ALA A 368 -0.24 7.38 -8.06
N TRP A 369 -0.76 7.65 -9.26
CA TRP A 369 -0.02 8.33 -10.33
C TRP A 369 -0.88 9.41 -10.99
N ASN A 370 -0.23 10.48 -11.48
CA ASN A 370 -0.89 11.45 -12.36
C ASN A 370 -0.75 11.09 -13.86
N PHE A 371 -0.64 9.81 -14.18
CA PHE A 371 -0.55 9.28 -15.54
C PHE A 371 -1.08 7.83 -15.56
N PRO A 372 -1.60 7.35 -16.71
CA PRO A 372 -2.06 5.95 -16.82
C PRO A 372 -0.89 4.98 -16.88
N LEU A 373 -1.17 3.72 -16.55
CA LEU A 373 -0.22 2.61 -16.60
C LEU A 373 0.49 2.52 -17.96
N GLU A 374 -0.24 2.75 -19.02
CA GLU A 374 0.23 2.68 -20.42
C GLU A 374 1.37 3.64 -20.72
N ASP A 375 1.50 4.74 -19.97
CA ASP A 375 2.60 5.70 -20.16
C ASP A 375 3.94 5.15 -19.66
N ILE A 376 3.93 4.21 -18.72
CA ILE A 376 5.12 3.59 -18.13
C ILE A 376 5.30 2.11 -18.47
N ASP A 377 4.32 1.46 -19.09
CA ASP A 377 4.41 0.04 -19.44
C ASP A 377 5.31 -0.19 -20.64
N TYR A 378 5.86 -1.40 -20.71
CA TYR A 378 6.72 -1.84 -21.80
C TYR A 378 5.94 -2.02 -23.10
N VAL A 379 6.44 -1.42 -24.15
CA VAL A 379 5.97 -1.65 -25.52
C VAL A 379 7.00 -2.50 -26.24
N ALA A 380 6.62 -3.70 -26.67
CA ALA A 380 7.48 -4.57 -27.47
C ALA A 380 7.81 -3.88 -28.80
N PHE A 381 9.09 -3.93 -29.18
CA PHE A 381 9.64 -3.46 -30.43
C PHE A 381 9.68 -1.93 -30.68
N ASN A 382 10.75 -1.31 -30.14
CA ASN A 382 11.60 -0.25 -30.74
C ASN A 382 10.98 1.00 -31.38
N THR A 383 9.71 1.28 -31.28
CA THR A 383 9.20 2.50 -31.88
C THR A 383 9.29 3.69 -30.94
N GLU A 384 9.19 3.46 -29.60
CA GLU A 384 9.33 4.55 -28.63
C GLU A 384 9.86 4.04 -27.29
N ARG A 385 11.15 4.18 -27.06
CA ARG A 385 11.70 4.01 -25.71
C ARG A 385 11.23 5.16 -24.84
N ARG A 386 10.33 4.88 -23.92
CA ARG A 386 9.87 5.89 -22.96
C ARG A 386 10.89 6.04 -21.85
N HIS A 387 11.32 7.27 -21.62
CA HIS A 387 12.15 7.63 -20.47
C HIS A 387 11.28 8.16 -19.35
N GLY A 388 11.59 7.78 -18.10
CA GLY A 388 10.83 8.26 -16.94
C GLY A 388 10.76 9.78 -16.86
N GLY A 389 11.84 10.49 -17.22
CA GLY A 389 11.87 11.95 -17.28
C GLY A 389 11.00 12.58 -18.38
N SER A 390 10.43 11.79 -19.29
CA SER A 390 9.53 12.26 -20.35
C SER A 390 8.04 12.06 -20.00
N ILE A 391 7.75 11.44 -18.86
CA ILE A 391 6.37 11.23 -18.41
C ILE A 391 5.76 12.57 -18.00
N MET A 392 4.58 12.85 -18.50
CA MET A 392 3.87 14.12 -18.27
C MET A 392 2.75 13.92 -17.26
N LYS A 393 2.66 14.84 -16.30
CA LYS A 393 1.55 14.91 -15.35
C LYS A 393 0.26 15.20 -16.12
N LYS A 394 -0.79 14.37 -15.91
CA LYS A 394 -2.13 14.56 -16.45
C LYS A 394 -3.08 15.07 -15.37
N ASP A 395 -4.24 15.56 -15.80
CA ASP A 395 -5.26 16.14 -14.92
C ASP A 395 -6.19 15.06 -14.30
N MET A 396 -5.60 13.95 -13.88
CA MET A 396 -6.28 12.82 -13.24
C MET A 396 -5.31 12.10 -12.30
N ILE A 397 -5.85 11.28 -11.41
CA ILE A 397 -5.09 10.40 -10.50
C ILE A 397 -5.56 8.96 -10.72
N TRP A 398 -4.66 8.09 -11.14
CA TRP A 398 -4.83 6.64 -11.20
C TRP A 398 -4.42 6.05 -9.86
N LEU A 399 -5.39 5.57 -9.10
CA LEU A 399 -5.19 4.99 -7.78
C LEU A 399 -5.35 3.48 -7.85
N ASN A 400 -4.30 2.73 -7.48
CA ASN A 400 -4.34 1.28 -7.33
C ASN A 400 -4.50 0.92 -5.86
N ILE A 401 -5.39 -0.01 -5.58
CA ILE A 401 -5.74 -0.53 -4.26
C ILE A 401 -5.65 -2.04 -4.36
N ASP A 402 -4.49 -2.59 -3.99
CA ASP A 402 -4.17 -3.98 -4.26
C ASP A 402 -4.12 -4.79 -2.97
N HIS A 403 -4.59 -6.04 -3.05
CA HIS A 403 -4.32 -7.05 -2.05
C HIS A 403 -2.85 -7.44 -2.08
N ARG A 404 -2.36 -7.74 -3.28
CA ARG A 404 -0.98 -8.19 -3.51
C ARG A 404 -0.37 -7.54 -4.73
N HIS A 405 0.91 -7.25 -4.63
CA HIS A 405 1.76 -6.82 -5.72
C HIS A 405 2.99 -7.76 -5.74
N MET A 406 3.26 -8.39 -6.88
CA MET A 406 4.40 -9.29 -7.05
C MET A 406 5.71 -8.54 -6.84
N GLY A 407 6.74 -9.20 -6.33
CA GLY A 407 8.09 -8.65 -6.21
C GLY A 407 8.64 -8.15 -7.54
N VAL A 408 9.59 -7.23 -7.49
CA VAL A 408 10.16 -6.53 -8.65
C VAL A 408 11.62 -6.89 -8.91
N GLY A 409 12.22 -7.69 -8.02
CA GLY A 409 13.63 -8.08 -8.06
C GLY A 409 13.89 -9.39 -8.78
N GLY A 410 15.00 -9.99 -8.43
CA GLY A 410 15.55 -11.25 -8.88
C GLY A 410 17.03 -11.29 -8.49
N ASP A 411 17.65 -12.46 -8.40
CA ASP A 411 19.07 -12.59 -8.02
C ASP A 411 20.02 -11.90 -9.00
N ASN A 412 19.55 -11.69 -10.22
CA ASN A 412 20.29 -10.95 -11.25
C ASN A 412 19.30 -10.29 -12.23
N THR A 413 19.83 -9.50 -13.19
CA THR A 413 19.06 -8.85 -14.26
C THR A 413 19.14 -9.58 -15.61
N TRP A 414 19.64 -10.80 -15.62
CA TRP A 414 19.89 -11.62 -16.83
C TRP A 414 18.79 -12.65 -17.08
N GLY A 415 17.65 -12.54 -16.40
CA GLY A 415 16.51 -13.43 -16.56
C GLY A 415 16.12 -14.19 -15.30
N ALA A 416 16.73 -13.93 -14.15
CA ALA A 416 16.25 -14.47 -12.88
C ALA A 416 14.86 -13.92 -12.58
N GLN A 417 13.97 -14.83 -12.23
CA GLN A 417 12.62 -14.50 -11.78
C GLN A 417 12.63 -14.07 -10.32
N VAL A 418 11.54 -13.46 -9.88
CA VAL A 418 11.25 -13.18 -8.49
C VAL A 418 11.22 -14.49 -7.70
N HIS A 419 11.71 -14.50 -6.47
CA HIS A 419 11.62 -15.68 -5.60
C HIS A 419 10.15 -16.10 -5.38
N PRO A 420 9.87 -17.40 -5.24
CA PRO A 420 8.50 -17.91 -5.15
C PRO A 420 7.64 -17.27 -4.06
N GLU A 421 8.21 -16.92 -2.91
CA GLU A 421 7.52 -16.27 -1.79
C GLU A 421 7.01 -14.86 -2.11
N TYR A 422 7.54 -14.23 -3.17
CA TYR A 422 7.12 -12.90 -3.62
C TYR A 422 6.27 -12.96 -4.90
N THR A 423 5.88 -14.14 -5.35
CA THR A 423 4.98 -14.34 -6.48
C THR A 423 3.53 -14.43 -6.01
N ILE A 424 2.58 -14.18 -6.92
CA ILE A 424 1.15 -14.32 -6.67
C ILE A 424 0.66 -15.50 -7.50
N THR A 425 0.54 -16.66 -6.87
CA THR A 425 0.04 -17.86 -7.55
C THR A 425 -1.46 -17.74 -7.82
N PRO A 426 -1.96 -18.22 -8.96
CA PRO A 426 -3.38 -18.20 -9.28
C PRO A 426 -4.14 -19.28 -8.48
N HIS A 427 -4.64 -18.90 -7.32
CA HIS A 427 -5.60 -19.68 -6.54
C HIS A 427 -6.80 -18.80 -6.17
N GLU A 428 -7.73 -19.29 -5.40
CA GLU A 428 -8.84 -18.51 -4.90
C GLU A 428 -8.34 -17.42 -3.95
N TRP A 429 -8.68 -16.15 -4.26
CA TRP A 429 -8.26 -14.99 -3.51
C TRP A 429 -9.47 -14.16 -3.08
N GLN A 430 -9.41 -13.66 -1.85
CA GLN A 430 -10.37 -12.68 -1.34
C GLN A 430 -9.63 -11.56 -0.64
N TYR A 431 -10.09 -10.32 -0.80
CA TYR A 431 -9.69 -9.21 0.04
C TYR A 431 -10.79 -8.16 0.10
N SER A 432 -10.72 -7.31 1.11
CA SER A 432 -11.70 -6.25 1.31
C SER A 432 -11.05 -4.97 1.81
N PHE A 433 -11.65 -3.87 1.43
CA PHE A 433 -11.31 -2.54 1.94
C PHE A 433 -12.57 -1.69 2.05
N THR A 434 -12.50 -0.64 2.86
CA THR A 434 -13.60 0.31 3.04
C THR A 434 -13.20 1.67 2.48
N MET A 435 -14.03 2.23 1.62
CA MET A 435 -13.95 3.61 1.14
C MET A 435 -14.87 4.50 1.98
N GLN A 436 -14.37 5.64 2.44
CA GLN A 436 -15.14 6.61 3.22
C GLN A 436 -14.85 8.02 2.69
N PRO A 437 -15.89 8.84 2.45
CA PRO A 437 -15.66 10.24 2.11
C PRO A 437 -15.05 10.98 3.31
N LEU A 438 -14.21 11.95 3.03
CA LEU A 438 -13.59 12.83 4.01
C LEU A 438 -14.09 14.27 3.84
N SER A 439 -14.49 14.89 4.93
CA SER A 439 -14.66 16.32 5.04
C SER A 439 -13.36 16.98 5.55
N ASN A 440 -13.29 18.29 5.51
CA ASN A 440 -12.17 19.07 6.05
C ASN A 440 -12.05 19.02 7.59
N GLN A 441 -13.08 18.55 8.27
CA GLN A 441 -13.11 18.41 9.73
C GLN A 441 -12.69 17.00 10.18
N ASP A 442 -12.64 16.01 9.27
CA ASP A 442 -12.30 14.63 9.61
C ASP A 442 -10.80 14.46 9.86
N ASP A 443 -10.43 13.86 11.00
CA ASP A 443 -9.12 13.23 11.17
C ASP A 443 -9.16 11.85 10.47
N ALA A 444 -8.27 11.66 9.49
CA ALA A 444 -8.24 10.43 8.70
C ALA A 444 -7.84 9.21 9.55
N ALA A 445 -6.93 9.38 10.51
CA ALA A 445 -6.50 8.30 11.39
C ALA A 445 -7.63 7.87 12.32
N GLU A 446 -8.33 8.81 12.95
CA GLU A 446 -9.50 8.50 13.79
C GLU A 446 -10.61 7.83 12.98
N LYS A 447 -10.87 8.32 11.76
CA LYS A 447 -11.91 7.76 10.88
C LYS A 447 -11.54 6.38 10.37
N ALA A 448 -10.25 6.08 10.15
CA ALA A 448 -9.75 4.78 9.74
C ALA A 448 -9.96 3.69 10.83
N HIS A 449 -10.04 4.08 12.09
CA HIS A 449 -10.35 3.17 13.20
C HIS A 449 -11.85 2.82 13.31
N LYS A 450 -12.74 3.57 12.64
CA LYS A 450 -14.17 3.29 12.66
C LYS A 450 -14.51 2.11 11.78
N LYS A 451 -15.17 1.08 12.33
CA LYS A 451 -15.73 -0.04 11.56
C LYS A 451 -17.23 0.18 11.36
N TRP A 452 -17.62 0.08 10.10
CA TRP A 452 -19.01 0.25 9.66
C TRP A 452 -19.66 -1.09 9.26
N PHE A 453 -18.83 -2.14 9.10
CA PHE A 453 -19.22 -3.47 8.60
C PHE A 453 -18.68 -4.58 9.50
#